data_cef8ffe61a5f235666e8c44b9f17dd13
#
_entry.id   cef8ffe61a5f235666e8c44b9f17dd13
#
_cell.length_a   1.000
_cell.length_b   1.000
_cell.length_c   1.000
_cell.angle_alpha   90.00
_cell.angle_beta   90.00
_cell.angle_gamma   90.00
#
_symmetry.space_group_name_H-M   'P 1'
#
loop_
_entity.id
_entity.type
_entity.pdbx_description
1 polymer ?
#
loop_
_entity_poly.entity_id
_entity_poly.type
_entity_poly.pdbx_seq_one_letter_code
_entity_poly.pdbx_strand_id
1 'polypeptide(L)'
;MKWVFDDGGRAEAGFKGRTGDCVCRAIAIATQHPYKEIYNLINELAKSERRGKRKSGVSSAREGVYKTTEDKVMKMLGWKWIPTMLVGKGCKVHLQEDELPKGRLVVSLSRHFTAVIDGVIHDTYDPNDRGVWVDAYGNNITTNRCVYGYYVKG
;
A
#
# COMPACT_ATOMS: atom_id res chain seq x y z
N MET A 1 6.04 -4.48 15.01
CA MET A 1 6.72 -3.86 13.86
C MET A 1 6.78 -2.35 14.05
N LYS A 2 7.91 -1.75 13.79
CA LYS A 2 8.08 -0.30 13.91
C LYS A 2 7.34 0.43 12.79
N TRP A 3 6.84 1.62 13.13
CA TRP A 3 6.19 2.52 12.20
C TRP A 3 6.76 3.93 12.34
N VAL A 4 6.96 4.60 11.20
CA VAL A 4 7.35 6.02 11.16
C VAL A 4 6.35 6.77 10.27
N PHE A 5 6.05 8.01 10.63
CA PHE A 5 5.19 8.86 9.83
C PHE A 5 5.90 9.26 8.54
N ASP A 6 5.22 9.07 7.41
CA ASP A 6 5.71 9.46 6.08
C ASP A 6 4.51 9.64 5.16
N ASP A 7 4.36 10.83 4.60
CA ASP A 7 3.29 11.12 3.64
C ASP A 7 3.73 11.02 2.18
N GLY A 8 4.96 10.55 1.95
CA GLY A 8 5.53 10.39 0.62
C GLY A 8 5.90 11.70 -0.08
N GLY A 9 5.88 12.81 0.66
CA GLY A 9 6.13 14.14 0.11
C GLY A 9 4.86 14.87 -0.33
N ARG A 10 3.68 14.35 0.00
CA ARG A 10 2.39 14.93 -0.41
C ARG A 10 2.23 16.39 0.01
N ALA A 11 2.44 16.70 1.28
CA ALA A 11 2.28 18.06 1.80
C ALA A 11 3.31 19.01 1.19
N GLU A 12 4.56 18.57 1.08
CA GLU A 12 5.64 19.36 0.47
C GLU A 12 5.38 19.66 -1.01
N ALA A 13 4.71 18.72 -1.71
CA ALA A 13 4.31 18.92 -3.11
C ALA A 13 3.12 19.88 -3.28
N GLY A 14 2.54 20.36 -2.18
CA GLY A 14 1.45 21.34 -2.19
C GLY A 14 0.04 20.76 -2.18
N PHE A 15 -0.11 19.46 -2.01
CA PHE A 15 -1.43 18.82 -1.93
C PHE A 15 -2.04 18.99 -0.54
N LYS A 16 -3.34 19.25 -0.50
CA LYS A 16 -4.09 19.53 0.73
C LYS A 16 -5.42 18.80 0.74
N GLY A 17 -6.03 18.69 1.92
CA GLY A 17 -7.37 18.15 2.09
C GLY A 17 -7.41 16.64 2.21
N ARG A 18 -8.62 16.10 2.23
CA ARG A 18 -8.85 14.66 2.36
C ARG A 18 -8.36 13.90 1.14
N THR A 19 -7.84 12.71 1.39
CA THR A 19 -7.31 11.86 0.33
C THR A 19 -7.41 10.39 0.71
N GLY A 20 -7.62 9.54 -0.28
CA GLY A 20 -7.47 8.08 -0.18
C GLY A 20 -6.28 7.63 -1.01
N ASP A 21 -5.14 8.26 -0.82
CA ASP A 21 -3.94 8.18 -1.68
C ASP A 21 -2.96 7.08 -1.28
N CYS A 22 -3.39 6.06 -0.53
CA CYS A 22 -2.46 5.05 0.00
C CYS A 22 -1.58 4.39 -1.07
N VAL A 23 -2.12 4.13 -2.26
CA VAL A 23 -1.34 3.54 -3.37
C VAL A 23 -0.27 4.53 -3.86
N CYS A 24 -0.66 5.75 -4.19
CA CYS A 24 0.27 6.79 -4.66
C CYS A 24 1.38 7.04 -3.64
N ARG A 25 1.01 7.18 -2.38
CA ARG A 25 1.93 7.44 -1.27
C ARG A 25 2.91 6.28 -1.07
N ALA A 26 2.40 5.04 -1.01
CA ALA A 26 3.24 3.87 -0.82
C ALA A 26 4.24 3.68 -1.97
N ILE A 27 3.80 3.89 -3.20
CA ILE A 27 4.68 3.80 -4.37
C ILE A 27 5.77 4.88 -4.31
N ALA A 28 5.39 6.12 -4.04
CA ALA A 28 6.36 7.23 -3.97
C ALA A 28 7.42 6.95 -2.91
N ILE A 29 7.02 6.47 -1.72
CA ILE A 29 7.95 6.16 -0.63
C ILE A 29 8.89 5.01 -1.02
N ALA A 30 8.33 3.88 -1.44
CA ALA A 30 9.12 2.68 -1.71
C ALA A 30 10.07 2.87 -2.89
N THR A 31 9.61 3.49 -3.97
CA THR A 31 10.39 3.68 -5.19
C THR A 31 11.30 4.90 -5.16
N GLN A 32 11.12 5.79 -4.19
CA GLN A 32 11.86 7.05 -4.05
C GLN A 32 11.62 8.03 -5.21
N HIS A 33 10.49 7.90 -5.88
CA HIS A 33 10.05 8.89 -6.87
C HIS A 33 9.28 10.02 -6.21
N PRO A 34 9.34 11.24 -6.75
CA PRO A 34 8.54 12.37 -6.23
C PRO A 34 7.04 12.03 -6.23
N TYR A 35 6.35 12.42 -5.18
CA TYR A 35 4.91 12.18 -5.01
C TYR A 35 4.11 12.64 -6.24
N LYS A 36 4.37 13.87 -6.71
CA LYS A 36 3.68 14.44 -7.86
C LYS A 36 3.88 13.62 -9.14
N GLU A 37 5.07 13.07 -9.34
CA GLU A 37 5.38 12.23 -10.51
C GLU A 37 4.52 10.96 -10.51
N ILE A 38 4.44 10.27 -9.37
CA ILE A 38 3.59 9.08 -9.24
C ILE A 38 2.11 9.46 -9.36
N TYR A 39 1.71 10.55 -8.75
CA TYR A 39 0.34 11.08 -8.84
C TYR A 39 -0.08 11.29 -10.30
N ASN A 40 0.75 11.98 -11.05
CA ASN A 40 0.49 12.25 -12.47
C ASN A 40 0.51 10.98 -13.32
N LEU A 41 1.43 10.06 -13.05
CA LEU A 41 1.53 8.78 -13.78
C LEU A 41 0.26 7.95 -13.60
N ILE A 42 -0.24 7.81 -12.38
CA ILE A 42 -1.48 7.08 -12.10
C ILE A 42 -2.65 7.71 -12.85
N ASN A 43 -2.81 9.03 -12.76
CA ASN A 43 -3.91 9.72 -13.40
C ASN A 43 -3.81 9.68 -14.94
N GLU A 44 -2.61 9.69 -15.49
CA GLU A 44 -2.41 9.55 -16.93
C GLU A 44 -2.83 8.16 -17.42
N LEU A 45 -2.40 7.11 -16.72
CA LEU A 45 -2.80 5.74 -17.06
C LEU A 45 -4.31 5.51 -16.86
N ALA A 46 -4.91 6.20 -15.91
CA ALA A 46 -6.35 6.11 -15.66
C ALA A 46 -7.20 6.55 -16.86
N LYS A 47 -6.68 7.44 -17.69
CA LYS A 47 -7.39 7.93 -18.90
C LYS A 47 -7.69 6.83 -19.93
N SER A 48 -6.89 5.77 -19.94
CA SER A 48 -7.08 4.63 -20.85
C SER A 48 -7.86 3.47 -20.24
N GLU A 49 -8.30 3.60 -18.98
CA GLU A 49 -9.10 2.56 -18.31
C GLU A 49 -10.53 2.52 -18.82
N ARG A 50 -11.13 1.34 -18.82
CA ARG A 50 -12.58 1.20 -18.92
C ARG A 50 -13.22 1.64 -17.61
N ARG A 51 -14.37 2.32 -17.71
CA ARG A 51 -15.15 2.67 -16.52
C ARG A 51 -15.56 1.42 -15.77
N GLY A 52 -15.14 1.35 -14.49
CA GLY A 52 -15.44 0.24 -13.60
C GLY A 52 -16.59 0.55 -12.64
N LYS A 53 -16.71 -0.29 -11.62
CA LYS A 53 -17.77 -0.20 -10.58
C LYS A 53 -17.51 0.85 -9.52
N ARG A 54 -16.32 1.45 -9.47
CA ARG A 54 -16.02 2.51 -8.51
C ARG A 54 -16.84 3.76 -8.81
N LYS A 55 -17.12 4.54 -7.78
CA LYS A 55 -17.89 5.78 -7.87
C LYS A 55 -17.33 6.74 -8.91
N SER A 56 -16.00 6.88 -8.97
CA SER A 56 -15.30 7.69 -9.98
C SER A 56 -15.23 7.03 -11.35
N GLY A 57 -15.47 5.72 -11.45
CA GLY A 57 -15.41 4.93 -12.67
C GLY A 57 -14.01 4.55 -13.14
N VAL A 58 -12.99 5.31 -12.81
CA VAL A 58 -11.58 5.06 -13.18
C VAL A 58 -10.67 5.26 -11.97
N SER A 59 -9.41 4.82 -12.10
CA SER A 59 -8.40 5.04 -11.06
C SER A 59 -8.14 6.53 -10.84
N SER A 60 -7.85 6.88 -9.59
CA SER A 60 -7.47 8.22 -9.19
C SER A 60 -6.36 8.12 -8.15
N ALA A 61 -5.27 8.84 -8.36
CA ALA A 61 -4.19 8.90 -7.39
C ALA A 61 -4.67 9.41 -6.02
N ARG A 62 -5.69 10.28 -6.02
CA ARG A 62 -6.26 10.87 -4.80
C ARG A 62 -7.26 9.95 -4.09
N GLU A 63 -8.01 9.11 -4.83
CA GLU A 63 -9.17 8.41 -4.27
C GLU A 63 -9.08 6.89 -4.30
N GLY A 64 -8.23 6.33 -5.12
CA GLY A 64 -8.04 4.89 -5.22
C GLY A 64 -7.68 4.41 -6.62
N VAL A 65 -6.92 3.33 -6.67
CA VAL A 65 -6.33 2.81 -7.91
C VAL A 65 -6.73 1.36 -8.09
N TYR A 66 -7.19 1.00 -9.29
CA TYR A 66 -7.44 -0.39 -9.64
C TYR A 66 -6.14 -1.18 -9.71
N LYS A 67 -6.20 -2.44 -9.34
CA LYS A 67 -5.04 -3.35 -9.33
C LYS A 67 -4.33 -3.40 -10.69
N THR A 68 -5.09 -3.42 -11.78
CA THR A 68 -4.52 -3.46 -13.13
C THR A 68 -3.67 -2.24 -13.45
N THR A 69 -4.10 -1.04 -13.05
CA THR A 69 -3.35 0.19 -13.25
C THR A 69 -2.15 0.26 -12.31
N GLU A 70 -2.31 -0.15 -11.07
CA GLU A 70 -1.21 -0.27 -10.12
C GLU A 70 -0.12 -1.19 -10.64
N ASP A 71 -0.48 -2.36 -11.16
CA ASP A 71 0.48 -3.29 -11.77
C ASP A 71 1.23 -2.66 -12.94
N LYS A 72 0.54 -1.88 -13.78
CA LYS A 72 1.18 -1.16 -14.88
C LYS A 72 2.20 -0.14 -14.40
N VAL A 73 1.84 0.65 -13.39
CA VAL A 73 2.76 1.64 -12.78
C VAL A 73 4.00 0.94 -12.26
N MET A 74 3.81 -0.11 -11.46
CA MET A 74 4.94 -0.82 -10.85
C MET A 74 5.82 -1.50 -11.88
N LYS A 75 5.23 -2.10 -12.91
CA LYS A 75 5.97 -2.70 -14.03
C LYS A 75 6.80 -1.66 -14.78
N MET A 76 6.23 -0.48 -15.05
CA MET A 76 6.94 0.62 -15.69
C MET A 76 8.14 1.10 -14.87
N LEU A 77 8.04 1.02 -13.55
CA LEU A 77 9.12 1.40 -12.63
C LEU A 77 10.14 0.28 -12.38
N GLY A 78 9.93 -0.90 -12.99
CA GLY A 78 10.84 -2.04 -12.85
C GLY A 78 10.61 -2.90 -11.62
N TRP A 79 9.39 -2.88 -11.08
CA TRP A 79 9.00 -3.65 -9.90
C TRP A 79 8.09 -4.81 -10.27
N LYS A 80 8.17 -5.90 -9.52
CA LYS A 80 7.37 -7.11 -9.75
C LYS A 80 6.50 -7.44 -8.55
N TRP A 81 5.35 -8.05 -8.83
CA TRP A 81 4.38 -8.49 -7.83
C TRP A 81 4.72 -9.89 -7.32
N ILE A 82 4.73 -10.03 -5.99
CA ILE A 82 4.90 -11.31 -5.29
C ILE A 82 3.62 -11.57 -4.48
N PRO A 83 2.76 -12.51 -4.93
CA PRO A 83 1.57 -12.84 -4.16
C PRO A 83 1.94 -13.68 -2.93
N THR A 84 1.29 -13.40 -1.80
CA THR A 84 1.50 -14.13 -0.54
C THR A 84 0.23 -14.76 -0.01
N MET A 85 -0.91 -14.47 -0.64
CA MET A 85 -2.20 -15.04 -0.27
C MET A 85 -2.91 -15.53 -1.53
N LEU A 86 -3.10 -16.84 -1.60
CA LEU A 86 -3.79 -17.49 -2.71
C LEU A 86 -5.23 -17.81 -2.31
N VAL A 87 -6.13 -17.84 -3.29
CA VAL A 87 -7.54 -18.16 -3.08
C VAL A 87 -7.68 -19.53 -2.39
N GLY A 88 -8.42 -19.57 -1.27
CA GLY A 88 -8.67 -20.79 -0.51
C GLY A 88 -7.51 -21.27 0.35
N LYS A 89 -6.40 -20.55 0.40
CA LYS A 89 -5.21 -20.95 1.19
C LYS A 89 -5.06 -20.21 2.51
N GLY A 90 -5.89 -19.20 2.75
CA GLY A 90 -5.82 -18.37 3.95
C GLY A 90 -4.59 -17.46 4.01
N CYS A 91 -4.42 -16.81 5.14
CA CYS A 91 -3.31 -15.88 5.35
C CYS A 91 -2.01 -16.64 5.66
N LYS A 92 -0.95 -16.35 4.92
CA LYS A 92 0.38 -16.97 5.10
C LYS A 92 1.41 -15.98 5.62
N VAL A 93 1.28 -14.71 5.27
CA VAL A 93 2.24 -13.66 5.61
C VAL A 93 1.50 -12.53 6.30
N HIS A 94 2.06 -12.07 7.43
CA HIS A 94 1.52 -10.94 8.19
C HIS A 94 2.44 -9.75 8.08
N LEU A 95 1.90 -8.57 8.40
CA LEU A 95 2.67 -7.33 8.45
C LEU A 95 3.56 -7.35 9.69
N GLN A 96 4.62 -8.12 9.61
CA GLN A 96 5.61 -8.36 10.66
C GLN A 96 7.01 -8.33 10.06
N GLU A 97 7.97 -7.83 10.84
CA GLU A 97 9.35 -7.69 10.38
C GLU A 97 9.97 -9.02 9.93
N ASP A 98 9.73 -10.10 10.67
CA ASP A 98 10.31 -11.42 10.41
C ASP A 98 9.61 -12.20 9.29
N GLU A 99 8.46 -11.72 8.81
CA GLU A 99 7.71 -12.37 7.72
C GLU A 99 7.86 -11.68 6.37
N LEU A 100 8.52 -10.52 6.32
CA LEU A 100 8.74 -9.76 5.10
C LEU A 100 10.23 -9.69 4.76
N PRO A 101 10.60 -9.69 3.46
CA PRO A 101 11.99 -9.54 3.07
C PRO A 101 12.53 -8.16 3.41
N LYS A 102 13.85 -8.05 3.50
CA LYS A 102 14.53 -6.76 3.64
C LYS A 102 14.43 -5.98 2.32
N GLY A 103 14.75 -4.70 2.38
CA GLY A 103 14.67 -3.80 1.25
C GLY A 103 13.38 -3.00 1.22
N ARG A 104 13.08 -2.43 0.08
CA ARG A 104 11.94 -1.53 -0.13
C ARG A 104 10.79 -2.30 -0.75
N LEU A 105 9.62 -2.21 -0.11
CA LEU A 105 8.42 -2.95 -0.53
C LEU A 105 7.21 -2.02 -0.61
N VAL A 106 6.33 -2.28 -1.56
CA VAL A 106 4.95 -1.78 -1.54
C VAL A 106 4.06 -2.95 -1.15
N VAL A 107 3.44 -2.89 0.02
CA VAL A 107 2.72 -4.01 0.62
C VAL A 107 1.21 -3.82 0.51
N SER A 108 0.54 -4.84 -0.01
CA SER A 108 -0.92 -4.87 -0.16
C SER A 108 -1.58 -5.50 1.05
N LEU A 109 -2.48 -4.77 1.67
CA LEU A 109 -3.31 -5.18 2.80
C LEU A 109 -4.79 -5.08 2.40
N SER A 110 -5.69 -5.57 3.23
CA SER A 110 -7.12 -5.35 3.00
C SER A 110 -7.43 -3.85 2.99
N ARG A 111 -7.91 -3.35 1.86
CA ARG A 111 -8.31 -1.95 1.65
C ARG A 111 -7.22 -0.93 1.96
N HIS A 112 -5.94 -1.33 1.87
CA HIS A 112 -4.84 -0.44 2.16
C HIS A 112 -3.55 -0.89 1.49
N PHE A 113 -2.70 0.08 1.16
CA PHE A 113 -1.33 -0.14 0.70
C PHE A 113 -0.39 0.65 1.58
N THR A 114 0.74 0.06 1.92
CA THR A 114 1.75 0.73 2.73
C THR A 114 3.14 0.44 2.20
N ALA A 115 4.09 1.30 2.52
CA ALA A 115 5.49 1.08 2.20
C ALA A 115 6.19 0.48 3.41
N VAL A 116 7.01 -0.54 3.17
CA VAL A 116 7.87 -1.15 4.20
C VAL A 116 9.30 -1.09 3.72
N ILE A 117 10.18 -0.55 4.54
CA ILE A 117 11.60 -0.40 4.23
C ILE A 117 12.40 -1.04 5.35
N ASP A 118 13.09 -2.14 5.02
CA ASP A 118 13.93 -2.89 5.98
C ASP A 118 13.19 -3.19 7.30
N GLY A 119 11.96 -3.67 7.19
CA GLY A 119 11.15 -4.05 8.35
C GLY A 119 10.46 -2.91 9.07
N VAL A 120 10.50 -1.68 8.55
CA VAL A 120 9.85 -0.50 9.15
C VAL A 120 8.73 -0.01 8.24
N ILE A 121 7.54 0.17 8.81
CA ILE A 121 6.39 0.73 8.09
C ILE A 121 6.58 2.24 7.92
N HIS A 122 6.45 2.74 6.70
CA HIS A 122 6.43 4.16 6.35
C HIS A 122 5.04 4.52 5.86
N ASP A 123 4.25 5.20 6.70
CA ASP A 123 2.85 5.50 6.43
C ASP A 123 2.39 6.72 7.24
N THR A 124 1.20 7.21 6.97
CA THR A 124 0.61 8.32 7.73
C THR A 124 -0.05 7.86 9.03
N TYR A 125 -0.24 6.55 9.19
CA TYR A 125 -0.70 5.91 10.43
C TYR A 125 -0.16 4.49 10.48
N ASP A 126 -0.25 3.84 11.65
CA ASP A 126 0.17 2.45 11.81
C ASP A 126 -0.95 1.50 11.36
N PRO A 127 -0.80 0.78 10.23
CA PRO A 127 -1.83 -0.15 9.77
C PRO A 127 -2.12 -1.31 10.72
N ASN A 128 -1.19 -1.64 11.61
CA ASN A 128 -1.35 -2.69 12.61
C ASN A 128 -2.09 -2.20 13.86
N ASP A 129 -2.29 -0.90 14.03
CA ASP A 129 -3.01 -0.34 15.17
C ASP A 129 -4.52 -0.43 14.91
N ARG A 130 -5.08 -1.59 15.19
CA ARG A 130 -6.52 -1.89 15.00
C ARG A 130 -7.28 -1.97 16.33
N GLY A 131 -6.69 -1.43 17.40
CA GLY A 131 -7.25 -1.53 18.74
C GLY A 131 -6.87 -2.83 19.44
N VAL A 132 -7.37 -2.97 20.67
CA VAL A 132 -7.12 -4.14 21.51
C VAL A 132 -8.31 -5.09 21.37
N TRP A 133 -8.01 -6.34 21.01
CA TRP A 133 -8.99 -7.42 20.98
C TRP A 133 -8.86 -8.25 22.24
N VAL A 134 -9.98 -8.79 22.72
CA VAL A 134 -10.01 -9.62 23.93
C VAL A 134 -10.45 -11.02 23.51
N ASP A 135 -9.68 -12.05 23.88
CA ASP A 135 -10.05 -13.44 23.62
C ASP A 135 -11.16 -13.93 24.56
N ALA A 136 -11.56 -15.18 24.39
CA ALA A 136 -12.62 -15.80 25.22
C ALA A 136 -12.26 -15.89 26.72
N TYR A 137 -10.97 -15.74 27.04
CA TYR A 137 -10.45 -15.81 28.43
C TYR A 137 -10.15 -14.45 29.02
N GLY A 138 -10.48 -13.36 28.31
CA GLY A 138 -10.23 -11.99 28.77
C GLY A 138 -8.81 -11.47 28.54
N ASN A 139 -7.98 -12.20 27.79
CA ASN A 139 -6.61 -11.78 27.47
C ASN A 139 -6.60 -10.82 26.27
N ASN A 140 -5.77 -9.78 26.36
CA ASN A 140 -5.58 -8.85 25.25
C ASN A 140 -4.83 -9.55 24.09
N ILE A 141 -5.39 -9.47 22.89
CA ILE A 141 -4.79 -10.01 21.66
C ILE A 141 -4.46 -8.86 20.74
N THR A 142 -3.19 -8.78 20.30
CA THR A 142 -2.76 -7.89 19.23
C THR A 142 -2.54 -8.73 17.98
N THR A 143 -3.31 -8.48 16.91
CA THR A 143 -3.17 -9.22 15.65
C THR A 143 -2.61 -8.29 14.57
N ASN A 144 -1.50 -8.71 13.96
CA ASN A 144 -0.95 -8.04 12.80
C ASN A 144 -1.81 -8.34 11.56
N ARG A 145 -1.87 -7.38 10.64
CA ARG A 145 -2.68 -7.52 9.43
C ARG A 145 -2.09 -8.55 8.50
N CYS A 146 -2.97 -9.22 7.75
CA CYS A 146 -2.58 -10.14 6.70
C CYS A 146 -2.06 -9.38 5.49
N VAL A 147 -0.97 -9.87 4.91
CA VAL A 147 -0.39 -9.36 3.67
C VAL A 147 -0.91 -10.18 2.51
N TYR A 148 -1.51 -9.54 1.52
CA TYR A 148 -2.00 -10.21 0.31
C TYR A 148 -0.91 -10.42 -0.72
N GLY A 149 0.08 -9.59 -0.70
CA GLY A 149 1.23 -9.62 -1.56
C GLY A 149 2.01 -8.33 -1.47
N TYR A 150 3.11 -8.25 -2.19
CA TYR A 150 3.92 -7.04 -2.22
C TYR A 150 4.66 -6.90 -3.54
N TYR A 151 5.06 -5.66 -3.83
CA TYR A 151 5.95 -5.39 -4.95
C TYR A 151 7.38 -5.25 -4.45
N VAL A 152 8.30 -5.81 -5.20
CA VAL A 152 9.75 -5.68 -5.00
C VAL A 152 10.39 -5.23 -6.31
N LYS A 153 11.50 -4.51 -6.22
CA LYS A 153 12.27 -4.14 -7.40
C LYS A 153 12.81 -5.41 -8.07
N GLY A 154 12.50 -5.56 -9.35
CA GLY A 154 12.89 -6.72 -10.14
C GLY A 154 14.30 -6.65 -10.69
#